data_80fdfc75eed27c99819dab77270d6c02
#
_entry.id   80fdfc75eed27c99819dab77270d6c02
#
_cell.length_a   1.000
_cell.length_b   1.000
_cell.length_c   1.000
_cell.angle_alpha   90.00
_cell.angle_beta   90.00
_cell.angle_gamma   90.00
#
_symmetry.space_group_name_H-M   'P 1'
#
loop_
_entity.id
_entity.type
_entity.pdbx_description
1 polymer ?
#
loop_
_entity_poly.entity_id
_entity_poly.type
_entity_poly.pdbx_seq_one_letter_code
_entity_poly.pdbx_strand_id
1 'polypeptide(L)'
;MVKLDNVTEEVLSVINDNKFSQSGAFNLRQNGTSICHGDSEHIKIKKKADKPGIDIYIDGKTKGEAVYIPVVVSVSGMTDLVYNDFYIEDGADVCIIAGCGIHNSGCNESRHDGIHTFHVEKNANVRYVEKHYGEGEGTGTRVLNPVTEVYLGENSVFTLDTAQIKGVDSTVRETTVELEENAKLYVTERLMTEGEQNAESNM
;
A
#
# COMPACT_ATOMS: atom_id res chain seq x y z
N MET A 1 -9.23 -15.75 -12.66
CA MET A 1 -9.48 -15.13 -11.33
C MET A 1 -9.23 -16.18 -10.25
N VAL A 2 -8.46 -15.82 -9.24
CA VAL A 2 -8.23 -16.67 -8.06
C VAL A 2 -9.44 -16.56 -7.15
N LYS A 3 -9.92 -17.70 -6.61
CA LYS A 3 -11.00 -17.70 -5.62
C LYS A 3 -10.40 -17.33 -4.27
N LEU A 4 -10.96 -16.33 -3.63
CA LEU A 4 -10.56 -15.88 -2.30
C LEU A 4 -11.40 -16.56 -1.22
N ASP A 5 -10.87 -16.63 -0.01
CA ASP A 5 -11.63 -17.02 1.17
C ASP A 5 -12.44 -15.83 1.72
N ASN A 6 -13.43 -16.11 2.55
CA ASN A 6 -14.35 -15.10 3.06
C ASN A 6 -13.63 -14.00 3.89
N VAL A 7 -12.61 -14.37 4.67
CA VAL A 7 -11.82 -13.41 5.46
C VAL A 7 -11.08 -12.44 4.57
N THR A 8 -10.43 -12.96 3.54
CA THR A 8 -9.72 -12.13 2.56
C THR A 8 -10.68 -11.20 1.82
N GLU A 9 -11.86 -11.69 1.40
CA GLU A 9 -12.87 -10.86 0.74
C GLU A 9 -13.38 -9.74 1.65
N GLU A 10 -13.64 -10.03 2.92
CA GLU A 10 -14.13 -9.07 3.91
C GLU A 10 -13.09 -7.97 4.16
N VAL A 11 -11.83 -8.33 4.43
CA VAL A 11 -10.74 -7.36 4.63
C VAL A 11 -10.54 -6.50 3.38
N LEU A 12 -10.50 -7.11 2.19
CA LEU A 12 -10.37 -6.38 0.92
C LEU A 12 -11.50 -5.38 0.71
N SER A 13 -12.73 -5.71 1.11
CA SER A 13 -13.88 -4.81 0.97
C SER A 13 -13.69 -3.51 1.74
N VAL A 14 -13.06 -3.58 2.91
CA VAL A 14 -12.78 -2.42 3.78
C VAL A 14 -11.63 -1.59 3.25
N ILE A 15 -10.48 -2.23 2.99
CA ILE A 15 -9.26 -1.50 2.59
C ILE A 15 -9.30 -0.91 1.18
N ASN A 16 -10.21 -1.38 0.31
CA ASN A 16 -10.36 -0.91 -1.07
C ASN A 16 -11.75 -0.30 -1.38
N ASP A 17 -12.58 0.01 -0.37
CA ASP A 17 -13.94 0.57 -0.55
C ASP A 17 -14.80 -0.26 -1.52
N ASN A 18 -14.70 -1.57 -1.50
CA ASN A 18 -15.37 -2.48 -2.45
C ASN A 18 -15.02 -2.22 -3.94
N LYS A 19 -13.90 -1.56 -4.24
CA LYS A 19 -13.50 -1.21 -5.62
C LYS A 19 -12.46 -2.16 -6.22
N PHE A 20 -11.86 -3.00 -5.39
CA PHE A 20 -10.86 -3.96 -5.88
C PHE A 20 -11.51 -4.98 -6.82
N SER A 21 -10.88 -5.17 -7.96
CA SER A 21 -11.21 -6.25 -8.88
C SER A 21 -9.93 -6.89 -9.41
N GLN A 22 -9.97 -8.16 -9.75
CA GLN A 22 -8.85 -8.86 -10.38
C GLN A 22 -8.79 -8.54 -11.89
N SER A 23 -8.75 -7.23 -12.22
CA SER A 23 -8.67 -6.73 -13.60
C SER A 23 -7.87 -5.44 -13.65
N GLY A 24 -7.25 -5.14 -14.79
CA GLY A 24 -6.32 -4.02 -14.94
C GLY A 24 -5.02 -4.25 -14.19
N ALA A 25 -4.37 -3.17 -13.76
CA ALA A 25 -3.12 -3.24 -13.01
C ALA A 25 -3.41 -3.53 -11.53
N PHE A 26 -2.98 -4.67 -11.03
CA PHE A 26 -3.12 -5.03 -9.61
C PHE A 26 -2.11 -6.10 -9.19
N ASN A 27 -1.79 -6.13 -7.88
CA ASN A 27 -1.08 -7.23 -7.25
C ASN A 27 -1.70 -7.53 -5.89
N LEU A 28 -2.40 -8.64 -5.76
CA LEU A 28 -2.94 -9.10 -4.49
C LEU A 28 -1.92 -9.96 -3.74
N ARG A 29 -1.54 -9.51 -2.55
CA ARG A 29 -0.66 -10.22 -1.64
C ARG A 29 -1.46 -10.78 -0.47
N GLN A 30 -1.28 -12.06 -0.18
CA GLN A 30 -1.91 -12.72 0.95
C GLN A 30 -0.88 -13.56 1.70
N ASN A 31 -0.81 -13.39 3.01
CA ASN A 31 0.07 -14.17 3.89
C ASN A 31 1.50 -14.31 3.34
N GLY A 32 2.15 -13.18 3.05
CA GLY A 32 3.53 -13.14 2.59
C GLY A 32 3.75 -13.50 1.12
N THR A 33 2.71 -13.78 0.35
CA THR A 33 2.82 -14.23 -1.04
C THR A 33 1.94 -13.43 -1.98
N SER A 34 2.47 -13.01 -3.13
CA SER A 34 1.66 -12.50 -4.24
C SER A 34 0.88 -13.67 -4.85
N ILE A 35 -0.43 -13.70 -4.66
CA ILE A 35 -1.29 -14.82 -5.11
C ILE A 35 -1.84 -14.63 -6.51
N CYS A 36 -2.00 -13.39 -6.94
CA CYS A 36 -2.33 -13.04 -8.32
C CYS A 36 -1.97 -11.59 -8.62
N HIS A 37 -1.71 -11.32 -9.88
CA HIS A 37 -1.45 -9.96 -10.38
C HIS A 37 -1.98 -9.82 -11.81
N GLY A 38 -2.11 -8.61 -12.26
CA GLY A 38 -2.46 -8.23 -13.62
C GLY A 38 -1.77 -6.93 -14.02
N ASP A 39 -1.58 -6.78 -15.31
CA ASP A 39 -1.05 -5.57 -15.94
C ASP A 39 -2.20 -4.81 -16.64
N SER A 40 -2.00 -3.52 -16.87
CA SER A 40 -2.78 -2.77 -17.85
C SER A 40 -1.94 -2.47 -19.10
N GLU A 41 -2.47 -1.68 -20.02
CA GLU A 41 -1.74 -1.24 -21.20
C GLU A 41 -0.48 -0.46 -20.80
N HIS A 42 -0.60 0.48 -19.86
CA HIS A 42 0.42 1.44 -19.46
C HIS A 42 1.07 1.16 -18.10
N ILE A 43 0.61 0.16 -17.35
CA ILE A 43 1.16 -0.20 -16.04
C ILE A 43 1.61 -1.66 -16.05
N LYS A 44 2.88 -1.91 -15.73
CA LYS A 44 3.48 -3.24 -15.70
C LYS A 44 4.02 -3.57 -14.32
N ILE A 45 3.68 -4.76 -13.81
CA ILE A 45 4.07 -5.23 -12.48
C ILE A 45 5.02 -6.41 -12.62
N LYS A 46 6.20 -6.32 -12.01
CA LYS A 46 7.21 -7.38 -12.01
C LYS A 46 7.56 -7.79 -10.58
N LYS A 47 7.63 -9.09 -10.35
CA LYS A 47 8.14 -9.59 -9.07
C LYS A 47 9.64 -9.29 -8.95
N LYS A 48 10.08 -8.83 -7.78
CA LYS A 48 11.50 -8.68 -7.48
C LYS A 48 12.21 -10.05 -7.41
N ALA A 49 13.45 -10.08 -7.86
CA ALA A 49 14.25 -11.30 -7.88
C ALA A 49 15.05 -11.53 -6.60
N ASP A 50 15.38 -10.48 -5.88
CA ASP A 50 16.33 -10.44 -4.76
C ASP A 50 15.68 -10.36 -3.37
N LYS A 51 14.44 -9.86 -3.30
CA LYS A 51 13.70 -9.66 -2.04
C LYS A 51 12.18 -9.78 -2.25
N PRO A 52 11.39 -10.02 -1.19
CA PRO A 52 9.93 -10.02 -1.32
C PRO A 52 9.43 -8.66 -1.80
N GLY A 53 8.59 -8.64 -2.84
CA GLY A 53 8.01 -7.41 -3.36
C GLY A 53 7.89 -7.37 -4.87
N ILE A 54 7.58 -6.18 -5.37
CA ILE A 54 7.31 -5.93 -6.79
C ILE A 54 7.93 -4.61 -7.24
N ASP A 55 8.26 -4.55 -8.54
CA ASP A 55 8.56 -3.33 -9.27
C ASP A 55 7.36 -2.98 -10.14
N ILE A 56 6.90 -1.74 -10.05
CA ILE A 56 5.73 -1.24 -10.78
C ILE A 56 6.20 -0.13 -11.72
N TYR A 57 6.07 -0.37 -13.01
CA TYR A 57 6.47 0.56 -14.07
C TYR A 57 5.23 1.23 -14.65
N ILE A 58 5.16 2.54 -14.57
CA ILE A 58 4.03 3.39 -14.98
C ILE A 58 4.50 4.30 -16.10
N ASP A 59 4.02 4.03 -17.29
CA ASP A 59 4.39 4.71 -18.55
C ASP A 59 3.81 6.13 -18.57
N GLY A 60 4.52 7.08 -19.16
CA GLY A 60 4.14 8.50 -19.26
C GLY A 60 2.82 8.76 -20.02
N LYS A 61 2.28 7.76 -20.72
CA LYS A 61 0.96 7.84 -21.36
C LYS A 61 -0.19 7.52 -20.42
N THR A 62 0.09 7.03 -19.22
CA THR A 62 -0.94 6.77 -18.19
C THR A 62 -1.72 8.04 -17.89
N LYS A 63 -3.04 8.01 -18.03
CA LYS A 63 -3.94 9.14 -17.79
C LYS A 63 -5.11 8.73 -16.92
N GLY A 64 -4.99 8.95 -15.61
CA GLY A 64 -6.02 8.65 -14.62
C GLY A 64 -6.26 7.15 -14.39
N GLU A 65 -5.33 6.28 -14.76
CA GLU A 65 -5.42 4.85 -14.44
C GLU A 65 -5.17 4.61 -12.94
N ALA A 66 -5.71 3.49 -12.44
CA ALA A 66 -5.46 3.05 -11.08
C ALA A 66 -4.69 1.73 -11.07
N VAL A 67 -3.76 1.60 -10.10
CA VAL A 67 -3.14 0.33 -9.74
C VAL A 67 -3.48 -0.03 -8.29
N TYR A 68 -3.88 -1.28 -8.07
CA TYR A 68 -4.26 -1.79 -6.75
C TYR A 68 -3.19 -2.74 -6.22
N ILE A 69 -2.70 -2.49 -5.02
CA ILE A 69 -1.71 -3.36 -4.35
C ILE A 69 -2.15 -3.75 -2.93
N PRO A 70 -3.31 -4.41 -2.79
CA PRO A 70 -3.78 -4.81 -1.46
C PRO A 70 -2.95 -5.93 -0.84
N VAL A 71 -2.84 -5.88 0.48
CA VAL A 71 -2.21 -6.91 1.31
C VAL A 71 -3.19 -7.39 2.38
N VAL A 72 -3.30 -8.69 2.54
CA VAL A 72 -4.09 -9.32 3.61
C VAL A 72 -3.21 -10.30 4.39
N VAL A 73 -3.12 -10.12 5.68
CA VAL A 73 -2.52 -11.06 6.62
C VAL A 73 -3.62 -11.67 7.47
N SER A 74 -3.83 -12.99 7.35
CA SER A 74 -4.91 -13.71 8.06
C SER A 74 -4.39 -14.89 8.92
N VAL A 75 -3.07 -15.07 8.97
CA VAL A 75 -2.43 -16.11 9.80
C VAL A 75 -1.84 -15.46 11.04
N SER A 76 -2.28 -15.91 12.22
CA SER A 76 -1.73 -15.46 13.50
C SER A 76 -0.24 -15.82 13.64
N GLY A 77 0.56 -14.90 14.14
CA GLY A 77 2.00 -15.09 14.31
C GLY A 77 2.82 -14.82 13.06
N MET A 78 2.20 -14.28 12.00
CA MET A 78 2.88 -13.98 10.76
C MET A 78 3.53 -12.60 10.78
N THR A 79 4.79 -12.54 10.33
CA THR A 79 5.47 -11.28 9.95
C THR A 79 5.67 -11.26 8.43
N ASP A 80 5.10 -10.26 7.78
CA ASP A 80 5.24 -10.02 6.35
C ASP A 80 6.00 -8.72 6.10
N LEU A 81 7.16 -8.81 5.47
CA LEU A 81 7.98 -7.68 5.02
C LEU A 81 8.00 -7.64 3.51
N VAL A 82 7.66 -6.49 2.92
CA VAL A 82 7.56 -6.33 1.46
C VAL A 82 8.17 -5.02 0.98
N TYR A 83 8.82 -5.06 -0.17
CA TYR A 83 9.46 -3.92 -0.83
C TYR A 83 8.81 -3.67 -2.19
N ASN A 84 8.17 -2.53 -2.37
CA ASN A 84 7.52 -2.16 -3.62
C ASN A 84 8.14 -0.87 -4.15
N ASP A 85 8.75 -0.94 -5.33
CA ASP A 85 9.33 0.22 -5.98
C ASP A 85 8.46 0.63 -7.18
N PHE A 86 8.14 1.92 -7.24
CA PHE A 86 7.31 2.52 -8.28
C PHE A 86 8.17 3.42 -9.15
N TYR A 87 8.19 3.14 -10.44
CA TYR A 87 8.88 3.92 -11.46
C TYR A 87 7.85 4.62 -12.33
N ILE A 88 7.67 5.92 -12.10
CA ILE A 88 6.64 6.74 -12.73
C ILE A 88 7.29 7.67 -13.74
N GLU A 89 7.01 7.47 -15.03
CA GLU A 89 7.62 8.21 -16.12
C GLU A 89 7.06 9.64 -16.26
N ASP A 90 7.81 10.48 -16.99
CA ASP A 90 7.50 11.89 -17.28
C ASP A 90 6.03 12.07 -17.75
N GLY A 91 5.29 12.94 -17.06
CA GLY A 91 3.94 13.31 -17.40
C GLY A 91 2.85 12.27 -17.12
N ALA A 92 3.16 11.14 -16.47
CA ALA A 92 2.17 10.16 -16.07
C ALA A 92 1.17 10.75 -15.06
N ASP A 93 -0.10 10.31 -15.14
CA ASP A 93 -1.16 10.63 -14.16
C ASP A 93 -1.77 9.32 -13.66
N VAL A 94 -1.52 8.98 -12.39
CA VAL A 94 -1.85 7.67 -11.83
C VAL A 94 -2.40 7.76 -10.41
N CYS A 95 -3.35 6.87 -10.09
CA CYS A 95 -3.82 6.63 -8.74
C CYS A 95 -3.31 5.26 -8.24
N ILE A 96 -2.50 5.24 -7.19
CA ILE A 96 -1.99 4.03 -6.57
C ILE A 96 -2.78 3.78 -5.29
N ILE A 97 -3.40 2.61 -5.17
CA ILE A 97 -4.27 2.25 -4.06
C ILE A 97 -3.66 1.06 -3.33
N ALA A 98 -3.07 1.35 -2.18
CA ALA A 98 -2.48 0.39 -1.27
C ALA A 98 -3.41 0.21 -0.06
N GLY A 99 -3.83 -1.00 0.20
CA GLY A 99 -4.59 -1.32 1.40
C GLY A 99 -3.93 -2.47 2.13
N CYS A 100 -3.69 -2.30 3.43
CA CYS A 100 -3.11 -3.34 4.27
C CYS A 100 -4.10 -3.71 5.38
N GLY A 101 -4.50 -4.98 5.44
CA GLY A 101 -5.41 -5.46 6.45
C GLY A 101 -4.90 -6.71 7.16
N ILE A 102 -5.06 -6.74 8.49
CA ILE A 102 -4.70 -7.87 9.34
C ILE A 102 -5.95 -8.42 10.00
N HIS A 103 -6.27 -9.68 9.72
CA HIS A 103 -7.21 -10.46 10.50
C HIS A 103 -6.44 -11.38 11.45
N ASN A 104 -6.53 -11.15 12.77
CA ASN A 104 -5.85 -11.98 13.75
C ASN A 104 -6.85 -12.66 14.69
N SER A 105 -7.04 -13.96 14.50
CA SER A 105 -7.90 -14.81 15.34
C SER A 105 -7.14 -15.60 16.42
N GLY A 106 -5.82 -15.46 16.50
CA GLY A 106 -4.96 -16.20 17.43
C GLY A 106 -4.36 -15.33 18.53
N CYS A 107 -3.36 -15.86 19.22
CA CYS A 107 -2.73 -15.21 20.36
C CYS A 107 -1.33 -14.63 20.08
N ASN A 108 -0.80 -14.84 18.87
CA ASN A 108 0.52 -14.31 18.49
C ASN A 108 0.37 -13.00 17.70
N GLU A 109 1.39 -12.13 17.77
CA GLU A 109 1.43 -10.92 16.96
C GLU A 109 1.38 -11.24 15.47
N SER A 110 0.55 -10.50 14.71
CA SER A 110 0.57 -10.49 13.25
C SER A 110 1.03 -9.11 12.79
N ARG A 111 2.00 -9.09 11.86
CA ARG A 111 2.69 -7.86 11.46
C ARG A 111 2.87 -7.77 9.95
N HIS A 112 2.69 -6.57 9.41
CA HIS A 112 3.05 -6.24 8.04
C HIS A 112 3.86 -4.96 8.00
N ASP A 113 5.05 -5.03 7.40
CA ASP A 113 5.94 -3.90 7.17
C ASP A 113 6.05 -3.68 5.64
N GLY A 114 5.38 -2.67 5.13
CA GLY A 114 5.42 -2.27 3.73
C GLY A 114 6.45 -1.15 3.51
N ILE A 115 7.45 -1.40 2.69
CA ILE A 115 8.43 -0.40 2.27
C ILE A 115 8.13 -0.01 0.83
N HIS A 116 7.74 1.23 0.62
CA HIS A 116 7.30 1.76 -0.67
C HIS A 116 8.21 2.90 -1.11
N THR A 117 8.91 2.71 -2.23
CA THR A 117 9.81 3.72 -2.79
C THR A 117 9.25 4.22 -4.12
N PHE A 118 9.03 5.52 -4.23
CA PHE A 118 8.46 6.17 -5.42
C PHE A 118 9.53 7.00 -6.13
N HIS A 119 9.86 6.60 -7.36
CA HIS A 119 10.70 7.35 -8.29
C HIS A 119 9.78 8.05 -9.29
N VAL A 120 9.52 9.33 -9.06
CA VAL A 120 8.57 10.12 -9.84
C VAL A 120 9.33 11.08 -10.75
N GLU A 121 9.25 10.87 -12.06
CA GLU A 121 9.87 11.77 -13.03
C GLU A 121 9.10 13.09 -13.13
N LYS A 122 9.66 14.04 -13.86
CA LYS A 122 9.12 15.40 -13.99
C LYS A 122 7.68 15.41 -14.54
N ASN A 123 6.92 16.45 -14.20
CA ASN A 123 5.56 16.71 -14.67
C ASN A 123 4.54 15.59 -14.33
N ALA A 124 4.92 14.54 -13.62
CA ALA A 124 4.01 13.47 -13.26
C ALA A 124 3.07 13.91 -12.12
N ASN A 125 1.87 13.34 -12.11
CA ASN A 125 0.85 13.54 -11.07
C ASN A 125 0.51 12.19 -10.45
N VAL A 126 0.84 12.02 -9.18
CA VAL A 126 0.64 10.77 -8.44
C VAL A 126 -0.29 11.01 -7.26
N ARG A 127 -1.34 10.22 -7.18
CA ARG A 127 -2.12 10.08 -5.96
C ARG A 127 -1.89 8.71 -5.35
N TYR A 128 -1.29 8.67 -4.17
CA TYR A 128 -1.11 7.47 -3.38
C TYR A 128 -2.11 7.44 -2.23
N VAL A 129 -2.99 6.44 -2.23
CA VAL A 129 -4.01 6.22 -1.20
C VAL A 129 -3.67 4.96 -0.45
N GLU A 130 -3.48 5.07 0.86
CA GLU A 130 -3.15 3.93 1.71
C GLU A 130 -4.18 3.78 2.83
N LYS A 131 -4.65 2.55 3.06
CA LYS A 131 -5.58 2.25 4.14
C LYS A 131 -5.08 1.09 4.99
N HIS A 132 -5.13 1.30 6.30
CA HIS A 132 -4.79 0.31 7.31
C HIS A 132 -6.03 -0.13 8.08
N TYR A 133 -6.18 -1.43 8.25
CA TYR A 133 -7.31 -2.03 8.92
C TYR A 133 -6.88 -3.26 9.72
N GLY A 134 -7.38 -3.37 10.95
CA GLY A 134 -7.20 -4.55 11.80
C GLY A 134 -8.53 -5.09 12.28
N GLU A 135 -8.64 -6.42 12.34
CA GLU A 135 -9.80 -7.11 12.90
C GLU A 135 -9.44 -8.48 13.46
N GLY A 136 -10.45 -9.20 13.94
CA GLY A 136 -10.33 -10.54 14.51
C GLY A 136 -10.43 -10.54 16.03
N GLU A 137 -10.95 -11.64 16.58
CA GLU A 137 -11.23 -11.81 18.02
C GLU A 137 -10.03 -12.36 18.80
N GLY A 138 -8.87 -12.54 18.14
CA GLY A 138 -7.67 -13.02 18.79
C GLY A 138 -7.07 -11.99 19.76
N THR A 139 -6.26 -12.47 20.70
CA THR A 139 -5.55 -11.62 21.67
C THR A 139 -4.18 -11.16 21.17
N GLY A 140 -3.72 -11.68 20.04
CA GLY A 140 -2.45 -11.27 19.42
C GLY A 140 -2.57 -9.88 18.78
N THR A 141 -1.52 -9.09 18.92
CA THR A 141 -1.46 -7.72 18.37
C THR A 141 -1.43 -7.70 16.84
N ARG A 142 -1.96 -6.62 16.27
CA ARG A 142 -1.96 -6.31 14.83
C ARG A 142 -1.09 -5.07 14.61
N VAL A 143 0.04 -5.28 13.93
CA VAL A 143 1.08 -4.25 13.75
C VAL A 143 1.24 -3.92 12.28
N LEU A 144 1.19 -2.63 11.94
CA LEU A 144 1.37 -2.13 10.57
C LEU A 144 2.38 -0.97 10.59
N ASN A 145 3.60 -1.21 10.08
CA ASN A 145 4.64 -0.18 10.05
C ASN A 145 5.02 0.15 8.58
N PRO A 146 4.37 1.11 7.97
CA PRO A 146 4.69 1.54 6.63
C PRO A 146 5.92 2.45 6.61
N VAL A 147 6.78 2.23 5.63
CA VAL A 147 7.85 3.15 5.25
C VAL A 147 7.57 3.66 3.83
N THR A 148 7.58 4.97 3.66
CA THR A 148 7.33 5.61 2.37
C THR A 148 8.49 6.54 2.02
N GLU A 149 9.16 6.25 0.91
CA GLU A 149 10.24 7.08 0.36
C GLU A 149 9.80 7.64 -0.99
N VAL A 150 9.89 8.95 -1.17
CA VAL A 150 9.40 9.62 -2.38
C VAL A 150 10.46 10.55 -2.94
N TYR A 151 10.84 10.33 -4.19
CA TYR A 151 11.75 11.17 -4.96
C TYR A 151 10.95 11.85 -6.08
N LEU A 152 10.72 13.17 -5.95
CA LEU A 152 9.88 13.94 -6.85
C LEU A 152 10.71 14.76 -7.83
N GLY A 153 10.60 14.43 -9.10
CA GLY A 153 11.19 15.20 -10.19
C GLY A 153 10.53 16.56 -10.40
N GLU A 154 11.17 17.40 -11.18
CA GLU A 154 10.78 18.80 -11.45
C GLU A 154 9.31 18.92 -11.88
N ASN A 155 8.58 19.89 -11.32
CA ASN A 155 7.16 20.19 -11.58
C ASN A 155 6.17 19.03 -11.30
N SER A 156 6.61 17.93 -10.69
CA SER A 156 5.72 16.81 -10.34
C SER A 156 4.84 17.12 -9.13
N VAL A 157 3.77 16.36 -8.99
CA VAL A 157 2.82 16.48 -7.86
C VAL A 157 2.62 15.10 -7.25
N PHE A 158 2.77 15.00 -5.92
CA PHE A 158 2.48 13.78 -5.17
C PHE A 158 1.47 14.08 -4.07
N THR A 159 0.36 13.35 -4.06
CA THR A 159 -0.65 13.42 -3.00
C THR A 159 -0.62 12.12 -2.21
N LEU A 160 -0.21 12.20 -0.95
CA LEU A 160 -0.23 11.11 0.02
C LEU A 160 -1.50 11.22 0.87
N ASP A 161 -2.41 10.27 0.73
CA ASP A 161 -3.69 10.21 1.45
C ASP A 161 -3.77 8.90 2.22
N THR A 162 -3.52 8.93 3.53
CA THR A 162 -3.45 7.73 4.37
C THR A 162 -4.54 7.72 5.43
N ALA A 163 -5.07 6.54 5.72
CA ALA A 163 -6.05 6.33 6.76
C ALA A 163 -5.83 5.01 7.52
N GLN A 164 -5.57 5.09 8.81
CA GLN A 164 -5.74 3.97 9.71
C GLN A 164 -7.18 3.93 10.20
N ILE A 165 -7.96 2.94 9.76
CA ILE A 165 -9.42 2.93 9.93
C ILE A 165 -9.80 2.50 11.33
N LYS A 166 -9.33 1.34 11.78
CA LYS A 166 -9.51 0.79 13.14
C LYS A 166 -8.70 -0.48 13.35
N GLY A 167 -8.64 -0.94 14.59
CA GLY A 167 -8.21 -2.28 14.98
C GLY A 167 -6.73 -2.57 14.78
N VAL A 168 -5.93 -1.57 14.45
CA VAL A 168 -4.47 -1.66 14.40
C VAL A 168 -3.94 -1.31 15.81
N ASP A 169 -3.28 -2.26 16.45
CA ASP A 169 -2.84 -2.10 17.84
C ASP A 169 -1.57 -1.24 17.95
N SER A 170 -0.70 -1.30 16.94
CA SER A 170 0.50 -0.46 16.85
C SER A 170 0.85 -0.13 15.42
N THR A 171 1.22 1.13 15.18
CA THR A 171 1.81 1.58 13.92
C THR A 171 2.91 2.59 14.17
N VAL A 172 4.02 2.45 13.44
CA VAL A 172 5.07 3.47 13.30
C VAL A 172 5.24 3.72 11.82
N ARG A 173 4.86 4.90 11.38
CA ARG A 173 5.00 5.36 9.99
C ARG A 173 6.26 6.19 9.86
N GLU A 174 7.06 5.86 8.86
CA GLU A 174 8.21 6.67 8.45
C GLU A 174 8.00 7.18 7.02
N THR A 175 8.12 8.49 6.81
CA THR A 175 7.97 9.09 5.48
C THR A 175 9.16 10.00 5.20
N THR A 176 9.84 9.78 4.08
CA THR A 176 10.94 10.62 3.60
C THR A 176 10.64 11.11 2.19
N VAL A 177 10.83 12.40 1.95
CA VAL A 177 10.54 12.99 0.64
C VAL A 177 11.67 13.94 0.21
N GLU A 178 12.15 13.72 -1.01
CA GLU A 178 13.06 14.65 -1.71
C GLU A 178 12.31 15.30 -2.86
N LEU A 179 12.38 16.63 -2.96
CA LEU A 179 11.67 17.40 -3.99
C LEU A 179 12.66 18.19 -4.84
N GLU A 180 12.54 18.05 -6.17
CA GLU A 180 13.21 18.92 -7.13
C GLU A 180 12.45 20.24 -7.34
N GLU A 181 12.91 21.08 -8.26
CA GLU A 181 12.36 22.42 -8.51
C GLU A 181 10.85 22.36 -8.86
N ASN A 182 10.05 23.20 -8.19
CA ASN A 182 8.60 23.32 -8.33
C ASN A 182 7.79 22.03 -8.03
N ALA A 183 8.41 20.94 -7.57
CA ALA A 183 7.69 19.75 -7.15
C ALA A 183 6.81 20.05 -5.92
N LYS A 184 5.68 19.36 -5.80
CA LYS A 184 4.69 19.59 -4.74
C LYS A 184 4.29 18.29 -4.07
N LEU A 185 4.30 18.33 -2.73
CA LEU A 185 3.80 17.27 -1.87
C LEU A 185 2.56 17.74 -1.11
N TYR A 186 1.49 16.96 -1.16
CA TYR A 186 0.31 17.14 -0.32
C TYR A 186 0.13 15.90 0.54
N VAL A 187 0.02 16.08 1.86
CA VAL A 187 -0.16 14.97 2.80
C VAL A 187 -1.46 15.15 3.56
N THR A 188 -2.26 14.09 3.58
CA THR A 188 -3.41 13.95 4.46
C THR A 188 -3.30 12.64 5.19
N GLU A 189 -3.20 12.70 6.50
CA GLU A 189 -3.14 11.52 7.37
C GLU A 189 -4.30 11.51 8.36
N ARG A 190 -4.94 10.35 8.49
CA ARG A 190 -6.03 10.11 9.43
C ARG A 190 -5.70 8.89 10.28
N LEU A 191 -5.48 9.10 11.56
CA LEU A 191 -5.19 8.04 12.52
C LEU A 191 -6.37 7.89 13.47
N MET A 192 -7.06 6.75 13.39
CA MET A 192 -8.15 6.40 14.30
C MET A 192 -7.68 5.28 15.23
N THR A 193 -7.52 5.62 16.51
CA THR A 193 -7.06 4.69 17.56
C THR A 193 -8.13 4.53 18.61
N GLU A 194 -8.21 3.35 19.21
CA GLU A 194 -9.11 3.02 20.31
C GLU A 194 -8.33 2.39 21.48
N GLY A 195 -8.71 2.75 22.70
CA GLY A 195 -8.14 2.14 23.92
C GLY A 195 -6.63 2.32 24.05
N GLU A 196 -5.90 1.23 24.10
CA GLU A 196 -4.43 1.20 24.27
C GLU A 196 -3.64 1.17 22.95
N GLN A 197 -4.30 1.41 21.82
CA GLN A 197 -3.64 1.43 20.51
C GLN A 197 -2.66 2.61 20.40
N ASN A 198 -1.51 2.36 19.76
CA ASN A 198 -0.47 3.35 19.53
C ASN A 198 -0.32 3.68 18.06
N ALA A 199 -0.18 4.96 17.74
CA ALA A 199 0.15 5.42 16.40
C ALA A 199 1.19 6.53 16.46
N GLU A 200 2.29 6.33 15.73
CA GLU A 200 3.37 7.31 15.56
C GLU A 200 3.59 7.57 14.07
N SER A 201 3.78 8.82 13.70
CA SER A 201 4.07 9.22 12.32
C SER A 201 5.22 10.21 12.31
N ASN A 202 6.27 9.88 11.58
CA ASN A 202 7.48 10.65 11.41
C ASN A 202 7.63 11.07 9.93
N MET A 203 7.95 12.37 9.70
CA MET A 203 8.14 12.91 8.35
C MET A 203 9.32 13.88 8.31
#